data_f0d314e1550c62084a42f09b982dfdae
#
_entry.id   f0d314e1550c62084a42f09b982dfdae
#
_cell.length_a   1.000
_cell.length_b   1.000
_cell.length_c   1.000
_cell.angle_alpha   90.00
_cell.angle_beta   90.00
_cell.angle_gamma   90.00
#
_symmetry.space_group_name_H-M   'P 1'
#
loop_
_entity.id
_entity.type
_entity.pdbx_description
1 polymer ?
#
loop_
_entity_poly.entity_id
_entity_poly.type
_entity_poly.pdbx_seq_one_letter_code
_entity_poly.pdbx_strand_id
1 'polypeptide(L)'
;MMDLADNYGKGPISLKSIAERHNLSEHYLEQLVAPLRNAGLVKSIRGAYGGYKLTKTPDEITAGDVIRVLEGPISLVEFTEEEDPAKRHLWLRLRDSVNEVLNSTTLQDLISYEENGNNNNYMFYL
;
A
#
# COMPACT_ATOMS: atom_id res chain seq x y z
N MET A 1 3.93 -4.70 0.50
CA MET A 1 3.47 -4.25 1.83
C MET A 1 2.54 -5.25 2.53
N MET A 2 1.60 -5.86 1.83
CA MET A 2 0.70 -6.85 2.44
C MET A 2 1.43 -8.09 2.94
N ASP A 3 2.45 -8.57 2.21
CA ASP A 3 3.27 -9.69 2.67
C ASP A 3 3.98 -9.37 3.98
N LEU A 4 4.51 -8.15 4.11
CA LEU A 4 5.16 -7.72 5.34
C LEU A 4 4.15 -7.58 6.48
N ALA A 5 2.96 -7.09 6.18
CA ALA A 5 1.89 -6.96 7.17
C ALA A 5 1.42 -8.32 7.67
N ASP A 6 1.22 -9.26 6.76
CA ASP A 6 0.79 -10.63 7.08
C ASP A 6 1.82 -11.36 7.93
N ASN A 7 3.09 -11.03 7.76
CA ASN A 7 4.21 -11.64 8.50
C ASN A 7 4.63 -10.83 9.73
N TYR A 8 3.88 -9.80 10.10
CA TYR A 8 4.23 -8.95 11.24
C TYR A 8 4.37 -9.77 12.52
N GLY A 9 5.49 -9.53 13.22
CA GLY A 9 5.78 -10.26 14.45
C GLY A 9 6.48 -11.60 14.26
N LYS A 10 6.65 -12.05 13.00
CA LYS A 10 7.29 -13.33 12.69
C LYS A 10 8.72 -13.19 12.15
N GLY A 11 9.26 -11.97 12.16
CA GLY A 11 10.60 -11.67 11.67
C GLY A 11 10.60 -11.06 10.27
N PRO A 12 11.79 -10.77 9.71
CA PRO A 12 11.89 -10.16 8.40
C PRO A 12 11.62 -11.13 7.26
N ILE A 13 11.22 -10.59 6.09
CA ILE A 13 11.06 -11.35 4.87
C ILE A 13 12.07 -10.82 3.85
N SER A 14 12.78 -11.70 3.15
CA SER A 14 13.71 -11.30 2.10
C SER A 14 12.96 -10.84 0.85
N LEU A 15 13.56 -9.90 0.10
CA LEU A 15 12.99 -9.47 -1.18
C LEU A 15 12.95 -10.62 -2.20
N LYS A 16 13.93 -11.53 -2.13
CA LYS A 16 13.95 -12.70 -2.99
C LYS A 16 12.70 -13.55 -2.79
N SER A 17 12.32 -13.77 -1.54
CA SER A 17 11.13 -14.55 -1.19
C SER A 17 9.85 -13.89 -1.72
N ILE A 18 9.73 -12.56 -1.56
CA ILE A 18 8.59 -11.81 -2.07
C ILE A 18 8.55 -11.83 -3.60
N ALA A 19 9.71 -11.67 -4.24
CA ALA A 19 9.83 -11.71 -5.69
C ALA A 19 9.37 -13.06 -6.27
N GLU A 20 9.80 -14.15 -5.67
CA GLU A 20 9.41 -15.50 -6.09
C GLU A 20 7.90 -15.71 -5.92
N ARG A 21 7.35 -15.27 -4.80
CA ARG A 21 5.92 -15.43 -4.50
C ARG A 21 5.02 -14.70 -5.49
N HIS A 22 5.43 -13.51 -5.94
CA HIS A 22 4.63 -12.65 -6.82
C HIS A 22 5.09 -12.67 -8.28
N ASN A 23 6.08 -13.50 -8.60
CA ASN A 23 6.66 -13.59 -9.95
C ASN A 23 7.13 -12.21 -10.45
N LEU A 24 7.85 -11.50 -9.59
CA LEU A 24 8.43 -10.19 -9.88
C LEU A 24 9.95 -10.28 -9.84
N SER A 25 10.63 -9.30 -10.45
CA SER A 25 12.08 -9.22 -10.32
C SER A 25 12.47 -8.64 -8.96
N GLU A 26 13.55 -9.16 -8.39
CA GLU A 26 14.10 -8.65 -7.14
C GLU A 26 14.56 -7.20 -7.29
N HIS A 27 15.15 -6.86 -8.45
CA HIS A 27 15.57 -5.49 -8.76
C HIS A 27 14.40 -4.51 -8.74
N TYR A 28 13.26 -4.89 -9.29
CA TYR A 28 12.05 -4.05 -9.27
C TYR A 28 11.60 -3.80 -7.83
N LEU A 29 11.61 -4.84 -6.99
CA LEU A 29 11.24 -4.69 -5.58
C LEU A 29 12.22 -3.81 -4.80
N GLU A 30 13.51 -3.85 -5.14
CA GLU A 30 14.50 -2.96 -4.52
C GLU A 30 14.19 -1.49 -4.82
N GLN A 31 13.71 -1.20 -6.03
CA GLN A 31 13.30 0.15 -6.40
C GLN A 31 12.06 0.63 -5.64
N LEU A 32 11.17 -0.27 -5.29
CA LEU A 32 9.96 0.05 -4.51
C LEU A 32 10.26 0.18 -3.01
N VAL A 33 11.12 -0.69 -2.50
CA VAL A 33 11.39 -0.72 -1.05
C VAL A 33 12.23 0.47 -0.59
N ALA A 34 13.09 1.01 -1.44
CA ALA A 34 13.93 2.14 -1.08
C ALA A 34 13.13 3.37 -0.63
N PRO A 35 12.14 3.86 -1.39
CA PRO A 35 11.33 4.98 -0.92
C PRO A 35 10.49 4.64 0.32
N LEU A 36 10.01 3.41 0.45
CA LEU A 36 9.28 2.99 1.65
C LEU A 36 10.16 3.00 2.89
N ARG A 37 11.42 2.56 2.76
CA ARG A 37 12.40 2.62 3.83
C ARG A 37 12.73 4.07 4.19
N ASN A 38 12.96 4.91 3.19
CA ASN A 38 13.27 6.33 3.42
C ASN A 38 12.11 7.07 4.09
N ALA A 39 10.89 6.67 3.82
CA ALA A 39 9.70 7.23 4.47
C ALA A 39 9.45 6.66 5.87
N GLY A 40 10.22 5.65 6.29
CA GLY A 40 10.09 5.06 7.62
C GLY A 40 8.96 4.05 7.77
N LEU A 41 8.43 3.52 6.67
CA LEU A 41 7.37 2.50 6.71
C LEU A 41 7.92 1.07 6.85
N VAL A 42 9.13 0.84 6.34
CA VAL A 42 9.80 -0.45 6.46
C VAL A 42 11.23 -0.22 6.92
N LYS A 43 11.82 -1.27 7.49
CA LYS A 43 13.23 -1.29 7.86
C LYS A 43 13.88 -2.59 7.42
N SER A 44 15.19 -2.52 7.13
CA SER A 44 15.98 -3.68 6.75
C SER A 44 16.64 -4.32 7.98
N ILE A 45 16.71 -5.64 7.97
CA ILE A 45 17.42 -6.43 8.98
C ILE A 45 18.52 -7.18 8.25
N ARG A 46 19.76 -6.99 8.69
CA ARG A 46 20.94 -7.64 8.10
C ARG A 46 21.10 -9.06 8.62
N GLY A 47 21.81 -9.89 7.86
CA GLY A 47 22.19 -11.23 8.22
C GLY A 47 21.63 -12.30 7.30
N ALA A 48 21.98 -13.56 7.57
CA ALA A 48 21.53 -14.69 6.75
C ALA A 48 20.01 -14.88 6.78
N TYR A 49 19.37 -14.49 7.87
CA TYR A 49 17.93 -14.55 8.05
C TYR A 49 17.31 -13.15 8.01
N GLY A 50 17.99 -12.22 7.37
CA GLY A 50 17.55 -10.85 7.26
C GLY A 50 16.51 -10.64 6.15
N GLY A 51 16.14 -9.40 5.95
CA GLY A 51 15.16 -8.98 4.97
C GLY A 51 14.54 -7.66 5.40
N TYR A 52 13.25 -7.51 5.14
CA TYR A 52 12.51 -6.30 5.48
C TYR A 52 11.33 -6.62 6.38
N LYS A 53 10.98 -5.66 7.22
CA LYS A 53 9.78 -5.74 8.06
C LYS A 53 9.17 -4.36 8.24
N LEU A 54 7.90 -4.31 8.64
CA LEU A 54 7.23 -3.05 8.94
C LEU A 54 7.83 -2.41 10.18
N THR A 55 7.88 -1.07 10.19
CA THR A 55 8.32 -0.29 11.37
C THR A 55 7.21 -0.11 12.39
N LYS A 56 5.94 -0.27 11.96
CA LYS A 56 4.73 -0.09 12.76
C LYS A 56 3.83 -1.30 12.57
N THR A 57 2.82 -1.41 13.44
CA THR A 57 1.82 -2.47 13.28
C THR A 57 0.99 -2.25 12.01
N PRO A 58 0.43 -3.32 11.41
CA PRO A 58 -0.37 -3.18 10.18
C PRO A 58 -1.58 -2.25 10.30
N ASP A 59 -2.14 -2.08 11.49
CA ASP A 59 -3.27 -1.19 11.74
C ASP A 59 -2.86 0.28 11.85
N GLU A 60 -1.55 0.56 11.90
CA GLU A 60 -1.02 1.92 11.94
C GLU A 60 -0.58 2.46 10.59
N ILE A 61 -0.56 1.62 9.56
CA ILE A 61 -0.15 2.01 8.20
C ILE A 61 -1.36 1.90 7.28
N THR A 62 -1.70 3.02 6.62
CA THR A 62 -2.83 3.06 5.70
C THR A 62 -2.40 2.80 4.26
N ALA A 63 -3.35 2.42 3.42
CA ALA A 63 -3.14 2.30 1.98
C ALA A 63 -2.67 3.65 1.42
N GLY A 64 -3.23 4.75 1.92
CA GLY A 64 -2.83 6.11 1.53
C GLY A 64 -1.37 6.40 1.83
N ASP A 65 -0.87 5.98 3.00
CA ASP A 65 0.55 6.16 3.36
C ASP A 65 1.47 5.53 2.32
N VAL A 66 1.17 4.30 1.92
CA VAL A 66 1.98 3.55 0.96
C VAL A 66 1.91 4.18 -0.44
N ILE A 67 0.72 4.48 -0.91
CA ILE A 67 0.50 5.03 -2.25
C ILE A 67 1.17 6.39 -2.40
N ARG A 68 1.06 7.26 -1.40
CA ARG A 68 1.69 8.59 -1.44
C ARG A 68 3.22 8.51 -1.50
N VAL A 69 3.81 7.52 -0.84
CA VAL A 69 5.26 7.31 -0.89
C VAL A 69 5.70 6.83 -2.26
N LEU A 70 4.94 5.93 -2.87
CA LEU A 70 5.32 5.30 -4.15
C LEU A 70 4.97 6.15 -5.37
N GLU A 71 3.84 6.86 -5.34
CA GLU A 71 3.28 7.56 -6.50
C GLU A 71 3.14 9.08 -6.28
N GLY A 72 3.41 9.55 -5.07
CA GLY A 72 3.22 10.95 -4.72
C GLY A 72 1.76 11.27 -4.39
N PRO A 73 1.42 12.57 -4.26
CA PRO A 73 0.07 13.00 -3.94
C PRO A 73 -0.94 12.50 -4.99
N ILE A 74 -2.09 12.03 -4.51
CA ILE A 74 -3.14 11.53 -5.39
C ILE A 74 -3.91 12.72 -5.95
N SER A 75 -3.81 12.89 -7.28
CA SER A 75 -4.56 13.90 -8.01
C SER A 75 -5.31 13.22 -9.15
N LEU A 76 -6.63 13.33 -9.15
CA LEU A 76 -7.47 12.75 -10.19
C LEU A 76 -7.52 13.66 -11.43
N VAL A 77 -7.43 14.97 -11.22
CA VAL A 77 -7.53 15.98 -12.27
C VAL A 77 -6.68 17.19 -11.88
N GLU A 78 -5.98 17.75 -12.85
CA GLU A 78 -5.33 19.05 -12.68
C GLU A 78 -6.34 20.15 -12.95
N PHE A 79 -6.47 21.11 -12.04
CA PHE A 79 -7.39 22.21 -12.18
C PHE A 79 -6.70 23.43 -12.76
N THR A 80 -7.35 24.06 -13.75
CA THR A 80 -6.95 25.35 -14.28
C THR A 80 -7.98 26.39 -13.84
N GLU A 81 -7.61 27.67 -13.89
CA GLU A 81 -8.51 28.76 -13.53
C GLU A 81 -9.71 28.86 -14.49
N GLU A 82 -9.60 28.27 -15.67
CA GLU A 82 -10.64 28.26 -16.70
C GLU A 82 -11.65 27.13 -16.53
N GLU A 83 -11.45 26.27 -15.53
CA GLU A 83 -12.36 25.15 -15.28
C GLU A 83 -13.75 25.62 -14.84
N ASP A 84 -14.77 24.95 -15.35
CA ASP A 84 -16.16 25.15 -14.93
C ASP A 84 -16.27 24.90 -13.41
N PRO A 85 -16.81 25.85 -12.63
CA PRO A 85 -16.97 25.68 -11.19
C PRO A 85 -17.73 24.42 -10.78
N ALA A 86 -18.73 24.00 -11.56
CA ALA A 86 -19.50 22.79 -11.28
C ALA A 86 -18.64 21.54 -11.41
N LYS A 87 -17.83 21.43 -12.46
CA LYS A 87 -16.90 20.31 -12.65
C LYS A 87 -15.84 20.29 -11.58
N ARG A 88 -15.30 21.46 -11.25
CA ARG A 88 -14.30 21.60 -10.21
C ARG A 88 -14.82 21.10 -8.88
N HIS A 89 -16.04 21.47 -8.52
CA HIS A 89 -16.69 21.03 -7.30
C HIS A 89 -16.83 19.51 -7.26
N LEU A 90 -17.27 18.90 -8.37
CA LEU A 90 -17.42 17.45 -8.48
C LEU A 90 -16.07 16.75 -8.28
N TRP A 91 -15.02 17.20 -8.99
CA TRP A 91 -13.70 16.58 -8.90
C TRP A 91 -13.07 16.73 -7.52
N LEU A 92 -13.28 17.86 -6.85
CA LEU A 92 -12.82 18.05 -5.47
C LEU A 92 -13.50 17.07 -4.51
N ARG A 93 -14.80 16.84 -4.69
CA ARG A 93 -15.53 15.86 -3.87
C ARG A 93 -15.03 14.44 -4.12
N LEU A 94 -14.77 14.09 -5.37
CA LEU A 94 -14.23 12.77 -5.71
C LEU A 94 -12.84 12.58 -5.09
N ARG A 95 -11.97 13.58 -5.23
CA ARG A 95 -10.64 13.55 -4.64
C ARG A 95 -10.71 13.34 -3.13
N ASP A 96 -11.55 14.10 -2.45
CA ASP A 96 -11.69 14.02 -1.00
C ASP A 96 -12.24 12.67 -0.58
N SER A 97 -13.18 12.11 -1.33
CA SER A 97 -13.74 10.78 -1.07
C SER A 97 -12.68 9.67 -1.25
N VAL A 98 -11.89 9.76 -2.31
CA VAL A 98 -10.79 8.80 -2.55
C VAL A 98 -9.77 8.88 -1.42
N ASN A 99 -9.35 10.08 -1.04
CA ASN A 99 -8.40 10.27 0.04
C ASN A 99 -8.94 9.77 1.38
N GLU A 100 -10.22 9.97 1.65
CA GLU A 100 -10.84 9.46 2.87
C GLU A 100 -10.78 7.94 2.93
N VAL A 101 -11.12 7.25 1.84
CA VAL A 101 -11.04 5.79 1.77
C VAL A 101 -9.61 5.32 1.98
N LEU A 102 -8.65 5.92 1.29
CA LEU A 102 -7.24 5.54 1.39
C LEU A 102 -6.65 5.80 2.77
N ASN A 103 -7.04 6.89 3.42
CA ASN A 103 -6.54 7.25 4.74
C ASN A 103 -7.19 6.44 5.87
N SER A 104 -8.35 5.86 5.63
CA SER A 104 -9.06 5.04 6.62
C SER A 104 -8.87 3.53 6.43
N THR A 105 -8.29 3.11 5.30
CA THR A 105 -8.04 1.69 5.04
C THR A 105 -6.61 1.34 5.43
N THR A 106 -6.47 0.46 6.41
CA THR A 106 -5.15 0.03 6.91
C THR A 106 -4.67 -1.23 6.21
N LEU A 107 -3.38 -1.54 6.37
CA LEU A 107 -2.84 -2.82 5.90
C LEU A 107 -3.53 -3.99 6.58
N GLN A 108 -3.89 -3.84 7.86
CA GLN A 108 -4.64 -4.85 8.58
C GLN A 108 -6.01 -5.09 7.95
N ASP A 109 -6.71 -4.04 7.55
CA ASP A 109 -7.98 -4.15 6.84
C ASP A 109 -7.83 -4.94 5.53
N LEU A 110 -6.79 -4.62 4.76
CA LEU A 110 -6.52 -5.29 3.48
C LEU A 110 -6.24 -6.78 3.66
N ILE A 111 -5.48 -7.15 4.67
CA ILE A 111 -5.22 -8.56 4.99
C ILE A 111 -6.53 -9.26 5.34
N SER A 112 -7.35 -8.63 6.17
CA SER A 112 -8.64 -9.18 6.58
C SER A 112 -9.58 -9.37 5.39
N TYR A 113 -9.59 -8.42 4.46
CA TYR A 113 -10.38 -8.53 3.23
C TYR A 113 -9.89 -9.68 2.35
N GLU A 114 -8.59 -9.88 2.24
CA GLU A 114 -8.01 -10.97 1.47
C GLU A 114 -8.41 -12.34 2.04
N GLU A 115 -8.33 -12.51 3.36
CA GLU A 115 -8.74 -13.73 4.05
C GLU A 115 -10.23 -14.00 3.84
N ASN A 116 -11.07 -13.00 4.02
CA ASN A 116 -12.51 -13.10 3.81
C ASN A 116 -12.85 -13.38 2.36
N GLY A 117 -12.12 -12.76 1.43
CA GLY A 117 -12.27 -12.98 0.01
C GLY A 117 -11.97 -14.42 -0.39
N ASN A 118 -10.94 -15.02 0.18
CA ASN A 118 -10.59 -16.42 -0.07
C ASN A 118 -11.67 -17.38 0.46
N ASN A 119 -12.30 -17.04 1.58
CA ASN A 119 -13.35 -17.86 2.18
C ASN A 119 -14.71 -17.71 1.48
N ASN A 120 -14.96 -16.56 0.85
CA ASN A 120 -16.24 -16.21 0.22
C ASN A 120 -16.06 -15.86 -1.25
N ASN A 121 -15.09 -16.47 -1.91
CA ASN A 121 -14.68 -16.15 -3.26
C ASN A 121 -15.85 -16.12 -4.26
N TYR A 122 -16.73 -17.09 -4.19
CA TYR A 122 -17.88 -17.20 -5.10
C TYR A 122 -18.93 -16.09 -4.89
N MET A 123 -18.92 -15.41 -3.78
CA MET A 123 -19.88 -14.33 -3.51
C MET A 123 -19.56 -13.04 -4.27
N PHE A 124 -18.33 -12.87 -4.70
CA PHE A 124 -17.92 -11.69 -5.45
C PHE A 124 -18.29 -11.72 -6.93
N TYR A 125 -18.79 -12.84 -7.41
CA TYR A 125 -19.20 -12.99 -8.80
C TYR A 125 -20.71 -12.82 -9.00
N LEU A 126 -21.38 -12.44 -7.96
CA LEU A 126 -22.80 -12.12 -8.00
C LEU A 126 -23.00 -10.65 -8.38
#